data_6defe1f1849c29406f4683aea41b0f2a
#
_entry.id   6defe1f1849c29406f4683aea41b0f2a
#
_cell.length_a   1.000
_cell.length_b   1.000
_cell.length_c   1.000
_cell.angle_alpha   90.00
_cell.angle_beta   90.00
_cell.angle_gamma   90.00
#
_symmetry.space_group_name_H-M   'P 1'
#
loop_
_entity.id
_entity.type
_entity.pdbx_description
1 polymer ?
#
loop_
_entity_poly.entity_id
_entity_poly.type
_entity_poly.pdbx_seq_one_letter_code
_entity_poly.pdbx_strand_id
1 'polypeptide(L)'
;MTDPEIPVLTIEDLGVLRSASVDETGAVRVQLTPTYSGCPALDAMRDDVVLALTHAGYDDVSVELVLAPAWTTDWMSEAGKAKLRRYGIQAPTGRAAARDAGPVRVQLAVKCPRCDSLNTRELARFGSTSCKALYECRDCLEPFDYFKVL
;
A
#
# COMPACT_ATOMS: atom_id res chain seq x y z
N MET A 1 -1.54 11.90 -6.82
CA MET A 1 -0.13 11.44 -6.77
C MET A 1 -0.11 9.93 -6.60
N THR A 2 0.75 9.23 -7.31
CA THR A 2 0.88 7.77 -7.29
C THR A 2 2.06 7.34 -6.42
N ASP A 3 2.00 6.11 -5.92
CA ASP A 3 3.11 5.47 -5.22
C ASP A 3 4.25 5.18 -6.21
N PRO A 4 5.52 5.54 -5.90
CA PRO A 4 6.64 5.32 -6.81
C PRO A 4 7.00 3.83 -7.01
N GLU A 5 6.69 2.95 -6.05
CA GLU A 5 6.94 1.50 -6.15
C GLU A 5 5.76 0.74 -6.77
N ILE A 6 4.54 1.31 -6.71
CA ILE A 6 3.32 0.72 -7.27
C ILE A 6 2.54 1.79 -8.04
N PRO A 7 2.97 2.16 -9.26
CA PRO A 7 2.50 3.35 -9.97
C PRO A 7 1.01 3.35 -10.35
N VAL A 8 0.32 2.23 -10.17
CA VAL A 8 -1.13 2.13 -10.38
C VAL A 8 -1.95 2.54 -9.17
N LEU A 9 -1.33 2.68 -8.00
CA LEU A 9 -1.98 3.14 -6.77
C LEU A 9 -1.66 4.60 -6.50
N THR A 10 -2.66 5.35 -6.07
CA THR A 10 -2.43 6.63 -5.41
C THR A 10 -2.07 6.41 -3.94
N ILE A 11 -1.43 7.39 -3.30
CA ILE A 11 -1.17 7.34 -1.84
C ILE A 11 -2.48 7.30 -1.03
N GLU A 12 -3.58 7.77 -1.60
CA GLU A 12 -4.94 7.65 -1.05
C GLU A 12 -5.47 6.22 -1.21
N ASP A 13 -5.37 5.62 -2.42
CA ASP A 13 -5.75 4.22 -2.65
C ASP A 13 -5.04 3.26 -1.71
N LEU A 14 -3.77 3.55 -1.44
CA LEU A 14 -2.93 2.75 -0.54
C LEU A 14 -3.25 3.00 0.94
N GLY A 15 -3.93 4.11 1.28
CA GLY A 15 -4.19 4.50 2.66
C GLY A 15 -2.95 5.03 3.39
N VAL A 16 -1.91 5.43 2.65
CA VAL A 16 -0.71 6.11 3.16
C VAL A 16 -1.03 7.56 3.51
N LEU A 17 -1.87 8.22 2.72
CA LEU A 17 -2.40 9.55 3.03
C LEU A 17 -3.41 9.45 4.18
N ARG A 18 -3.08 10.03 5.33
CA ARG A 18 -3.93 10.02 6.53
C ARG A 18 -4.86 11.23 6.64
N SER A 19 -4.30 12.39 6.37
CA SER A 19 -5.06 13.63 6.38
C SER A 19 -4.36 14.68 5.52
N ALA A 20 -5.15 15.61 5.02
CA ALA A 20 -4.68 16.86 4.45
C ALA A 20 -5.63 17.97 4.91
N SER A 21 -5.10 19.07 5.41
CA SER A 21 -5.87 20.21 5.88
C SER A 21 -5.19 21.51 5.52
N VAL A 22 -6.00 22.55 5.34
CA VAL A 22 -5.52 23.93 5.17
C VAL A 22 -6.03 24.72 6.35
N ASP A 23 -5.17 25.43 7.03
CA ASP A 23 -5.55 26.28 8.15
C ASP A 23 -6.01 27.70 7.69
N GLU A 24 -6.44 28.53 8.65
CA GLU A 24 -6.94 29.89 8.38
C GLU A 24 -5.89 30.81 7.76
N THR A 25 -4.61 30.48 7.90
CA THR A 25 -3.49 31.26 7.33
C THR A 25 -3.14 30.81 5.90
N GLY A 26 -3.74 29.72 5.42
CA GLY A 26 -3.44 29.08 4.14
C GLY A 26 -2.31 28.06 4.20
N ALA A 27 -1.76 27.76 5.40
CA ALA A 27 -0.76 26.72 5.56
C ALA A 27 -1.37 25.33 5.42
N VAL A 28 -0.72 24.47 4.64
CA VAL A 28 -1.16 23.09 4.36
C VAL A 28 -0.39 22.13 5.24
N ARG A 29 -1.13 21.27 5.94
CA ARG A 29 -0.58 20.18 6.75
C ARG A 29 -1.06 18.84 6.20
N VAL A 30 -0.09 17.98 5.87
CA VAL A 30 -0.36 16.64 5.34
C VAL A 30 0.25 15.62 6.29
N GLN A 31 -0.50 14.55 6.58
CA GLN A 31 0.00 13.42 7.37
C GLN A 31 0.08 12.17 6.51
N LEU A 32 1.24 11.52 6.52
CA LEU A 32 1.51 10.26 5.84
C LEU A 32 1.88 9.17 6.85
N THR A 33 1.43 7.94 6.59
CA THR A 33 1.82 6.76 7.36
C THR A 33 2.41 5.72 6.41
N PRO A 34 3.68 5.29 6.59
CA PRO A 34 4.27 4.28 5.73
C PRO A 34 3.64 2.90 5.95
N THR A 35 3.63 2.06 4.92
CA THR A 35 3.16 0.67 5.02
C THR A 35 4.03 -0.19 5.95
N TYR A 36 5.29 0.21 6.14
CA TYR A 36 6.23 -0.32 7.15
C TYR A 36 7.28 0.75 7.47
N SER A 37 7.87 0.68 8.66
CA SER A 37 8.72 1.74 9.24
C SER A 37 10.01 2.06 8.46
N GLY A 38 10.42 1.22 7.52
CA GLY A 38 11.64 1.40 6.71
C GLY A 38 11.36 1.57 5.22
N CYS A 39 10.17 2.07 4.84
CA CYS A 39 9.81 2.24 3.43
C CYS A 39 10.70 3.30 2.76
N PRO A 40 11.54 2.94 1.78
CA PRO A 40 12.42 3.90 1.10
C PRO A 40 11.65 4.88 0.21
N ALA A 41 10.44 4.53 -0.23
CA ALA A 41 9.60 5.39 -1.04
C ALA A 41 8.99 6.58 -0.27
N LEU A 42 9.04 6.55 1.07
CA LEU A 42 8.36 7.53 1.91
C LEU A 42 8.91 8.95 1.73
N ASP A 43 10.25 9.08 1.66
CA ASP A 43 10.88 10.38 1.45
C ASP A 43 10.51 10.96 0.07
N ALA A 44 10.51 10.11 -0.97
CA ALA A 44 10.08 10.51 -2.30
C ALA A 44 8.60 10.96 -2.31
N MET A 45 7.71 10.19 -1.64
CA MET A 45 6.30 10.57 -1.52
C MET A 45 6.13 11.91 -0.79
N ARG A 46 6.91 12.16 0.27
CA ARG A 46 6.86 13.43 1.00
C ARG A 46 7.27 14.60 0.09
N ASP A 47 8.38 14.45 -0.61
CA ASP A 47 8.91 15.49 -1.49
C ASP A 47 7.95 15.76 -2.66
N ASP A 48 7.36 14.72 -3.23
CA ASP A 48 6.34 14.83 -4.29
C ASP A 48 5.07 15.53 -3.81
N VAL A 49 4.62 15.29 -2.56
CA VAL A 49 3.47 16.00 -1.95
C VAL A 49 3.78 17.48 -1.83
N VAL A 50 4.96 17.84 -1.29
CA VAL A 50 5.38 19.24 -1.16
C VAL A 50 5.42 19.91 -2.53
N LEU A 51 6.06 19.27 -3.51
CA LEU A 51 6.16 19.79 -4.86
C LEU A 51 4.79 20.02 -5.52
N ALA A 52 3.88 19.03 -5.41
CA ALA A 52 2.54 19.11 -6.00
C ALA A 52 1.72 20.25 -5.39
N LEU A 53 1.80 20.43 -4.06
CA LEU A 53 1.07 21.49 -3.37
C LEU A 53 1.67 22.87 -3.65
N THR A 54 3.01 22.99 -3.71
CA THR A 54 3.68 24.23 -4.12
C THR A 54 3.28 24.64 -5.54
N HIS A 55 3.23 23.69 -6.48
CA HIS A 55 2.74 23.96 -7.85
C HIS A 55 1.26 24.36 -7.88
N ALA A 56 0.47 23.93 -6.90
CA ALA A 56 -0.93 24.35 -6.76
C ALA A 56 -1.10 25.72 -6.10
N GLY A 57 0.01 26.39 -5.73
CA GLY A 57 0.01 27.75 -5.20
C GLY A 57 -0.01 27.84 -3.68
N TYR A 58 0.35 26.77 -2.96
CA TYR A 58 0.52 26.79 -1.51
C TYR A 58 1.99 27.01 -1.16
N ASP A 59 2.32 28.11 -0.47
CA ASP A 59 3.69 28.48 -0.12
C ASP A 59 4.16 27.85 1.21
N ASP A 60 3.23 27.59 2.13
CA ASP A 60 3.52 26.97 3.43
C ASP A 60 2.94 25.56 3.48
N VAL A 61 3.77 24.56 3.17
CA VAL A 61 3.42 23.13 3.14
C VAL A 61 4.27 22.37 4.13
N SER A 62 3.63 21.65 5.04
CA SER A 62 4.31 20.74 5.96
C SER A 62 3.78 19.31 5.82
N VAL A 63 4.69 18.33 5.76
CA VAL A 63 4.36 16.91 5.69
C VAL A 63 4.92 16.21 6.92
N GLU A 64 4.03 15.64 7.72
CA GLU A 64 4.33 14.91 8.95
C GLU A 64 4.20 13.41 8.75
N LEU A 65 5.14 12.65 9.32
CA LEU A 65 5.08 11.20 9.34
C LEU A 65 4.44 10.72 10.64
N VAL A 66 3.32 10.01 10.51
CA VAL A 66 2.56 9.46 11.64
C VAL A 66 2.73 7.94 11.66
N LEU A 67 3.38 7.42 12.69
CA LEU A 67 3.64 5.97 12.84
C LEU A 67 2.63 5.25 13.74
N ALA A 68 1.81 6.00 14.47
CA ALA A 68 0.78 5.46 15.34
C ALA A 68 -0.59 6.08 15.04
N PRO A 69 -1.64 5.28 14.81
CA PRO A 69 -1.60 3.82 14.70
C PRO A 69 -0.79 3.35 13.50
N ALA A 70 -0.19 2.15 13.62
CA ALA A 70 0.56 1.58 12.49
C ALA A 70 -0.36 1.33 11.30
N TRP A 71 0.17 1.51 10.09
CA TRP A 71 -0.55 1.23 8.86
C TRP A 71 -1.06 -0.22 8.80
N THR A 72 -2.19 -0.41 8.15
CA THR A 72 -2.79 -1.74 7.92
C THR A 72 -3.43 -1.78 6.54
N THR A 73 -3.42 -2.95 5.92
CA THR A 73 -4.08 -3.20 4.63
C THR A 73 -5.58 -2.94 4.63
N ASP A 74 -6.21 -2.83 5.81
CA ASP A 74 -7.62 -2.45 5.94
C ASP A 74 -7.88 -1.00 5.52
N TRP A 75 -6.85 -0.16 5.44
CA TRP A 75 -6.95 1.22 4.98
C TRP A 75 -6.88 1.38 3.48
N MET A 76 -6.52 0.30 2.75
CA MET A 76 -6.54 0.33 1.29
C MET A 76 -7.96 0.43 0.77
N SER A 77 -8.16 1.32 -0.21
CA SER A 77 -9.45 1.45 -0.90
C SER A 77 -9.78 0.20 -1.72
N GLU A 78 -11.06 -0.12 -1.88
CA GLU A 78 -11.48 -1.22 -2.76
C GLU A 78 -11.11 -0.93 -4.23
N ALA A 79 -11.11 0.35 -4.63
CA ALA A 79 -10.63 0.77 -5.93
C ALA A 79 -9.12 0.47 -6.10
N GLY A 80 -8.31 0.72 -5.07
CA GLY A 80 -6.89 0.39 -5.04
C GLY A 80 -6.65 -1.10 -5.16
N LYS A 81 -7.37 -1.91 -4.40
CA LYS A 81 -7.31 -3.39 -4.49
C LYS A 81 -7.69 -3.90 -5.89
N ALA A 82 -8.69 -3.29 -6.53
CA ALA A 82 -9.07 -3.62 -7.90
C ALA A 82 -7.99 -3.20 -8.92
N LYS A 83 -7.33 -2.06 -8.72
CA LYS A 83 -6.20 -1.61 -9.55
C LYS A 83 -5.02 -2.59 -9.46
N LEU A 84 -4.66 -3.05 -8.26
CA LEU A 84 -3.61 -4.07 -8.07
C LEU A 84 -3.88 -5.32 -8.89
N ARG A 85 -5.09 -5.90 -8.77
CA ARG A 85 -5.45 -7.12 -9.51
C ARG A 85 -5.35 -6.93 -11.02
N ARG A 86 -5.83 -5.80 -11.56
CA ARG A 86 -5.71 -5.49 -12.99
C ARG A 86 -4.26 -5.34 -13.45
N TYR A 87 -3.41 -4.87 -12.56
CA TYR A 87 -1.98 -4.72 -12.82
C TYR A 87 -1.20 -6.04 -12.72
N GLY A 88 -1.84 -7.11 -12.23
CA GLY A 88 -1.22 -8.42 -12.07
C GLY A 88 -0.62 -8.67 -10.68
N ILE A 89 -0.91 -7.80 -9.72
CA ILE A 89 -0.54 -7.98 -8.32
C ILE A 89 -1.76 -8.50 -7.57
N GLN A 90 -1.65 -9.63 -6.90
CA GLN A 90 -2.74 -10.12 -6.05
C GLN A 90 -2.89 -9.18 -4.84
N ALA A 91 -4.07 -8.59 -4.73
CA ALA A 91 -4.42 -7.72 -3.61
C ALA A 91 -4.49 -8.51 -2.29
N PRO A 92 -4.27 -7.85 -1.14
CA PRO A 92 -4.39 -8.49 0.16
C PRO A 92 -5.79 -9.05 0.35
N THR A 93 -5.87 -10.28 0.85
CA THR A 93 -7.13 -10.98 1.12
C THR A 93 -7.27 -11.18 2.63
N GLY A 94 -8.41 -10.77 3.18
CA GLY A 94 -8.68 -10.79 4.61
C GLY A 94 -8.41 -9.45 5.28
N ARG A 95 -8.58 -9.42 6.59
CA ARG A 95 -8.31 -8.27 7.46
C ARG A 95 -6.95 -8.44 8.13
N ALA A 96 -6.26 -7.35 8.38
CA ALA A 96 -5.11 -7.33 9.26
C ALA A 96 -5.49 -7.95 10.61
N ALA A 97 -4.60 -8.75 11.20
CA ALA A 97 -4.84 -9.32 12.51
C ALA A 97 -4.92 -8.19 13.53
N ALA A 98 -6.05 -8.07 14.22
CA ALA A 98 -6.14 -7.17 15.37
C ALA A 98 -5.08 -7.56 16.39
N ARG A 99 -4.25 -6.61 16.83
CA ARG A 99 -3.13 -6.85 17.75
C ARG A 99 -3.54 -7.47 19.08
N ASP A 100 -4.84 -7.46 19.41
CA ASP A 100 -5.32 -7.77 20.77
C ASP A 100 -6.26 -8.99 20.88
N ALA A 101 -6.59 -9.74 19.85
CA ALA A 101 -7.54 -10.83 20.07
C ALA A 101 -7.56 -11.91 18.99
N GLY A 102 -7.27 -13.13 19.38
CA GLY A 102 -7.76 -14.34 18.77
C GLY A 102 -6.80 -15.05 17.84
N PRO A 103 -7.21 -16.22 17.33
CA PRO A 103 -6.36 -17.05 16.50
C PRO A 103 -5.98 -16.32 15.21
N VAL A 104 -4.68 -16.31 14.89
CA VAL A 104 -4.14 -15.79 13.65
C VAL A 104 -4.82 -16.55 12.50
N ARG A 105 -5.55 -15.85 11.63
CA ARG A 105 -6.08 -16.46 10.42
C ARG A 105 -4.92 -16.81 9.50
N VAL A 106 -4.57 -18.07 9.46
CA VAL A 106 -3.59 -18.58 8.49
C VAL A 106 -4.24 -18.52 7.10
N GLN A 107 -3.71 -17.68 6.23
CA GLN A 107 -4.12 -17.67 4.84
C GLN A 107 -3.52 -18.92 4.17
N LEU A 108 -4.34 -19.93 3.94
CA LEU A 108 -3.91 -21.22 3.41
C LEU A 108 -3.54 -21.18 1.91
N ALA A 109 -4.04 -20.19 1.17
CA ALA A 109 -3.76 -20.04 -0.26
C ALA A 109 -3.91 -18.58 -0.71
N VAL A 110 -3.05 -18.16 -1.62
CA VAL A 110 -3.11 -16.87 -2.31
C VAL A 110 -3.66 -17.11 -3.72
N LYS A 111 -4.70 -16.40 -4.10
CA LYS A 111 -5.36 -16.56 -5.41
C LYS A 111 -4.49 -15.98 -6.52
N CYS A 112 -4.33 -16.72 -7.61
CA CYS A 112 -3.64 -16.20 -8.80
C CYS A 112 -4.45 -15.04 -9.43
N PRO A 113 -3.86 -13.87 -9.70
CA PRO A 113 -4.58 -12.74 -10.29
C PRO A 113 -4.90 -12.95 -11.78
N ARG A 114 -4.30 -13.96 -12.44
CA ARG A 114 -4.47 -14.24 -13.88
C ARG A 114 -5.52 -15.30 -14.19
N CYS A 115 -5.53 -16.41 -13.44
CA CYS A 115 -6.41 -17.53 -13.71
C CYS A 115 -7.32 -17.92 -12.55
N ASP A 116 -7.28 -17.14 -11.46
CA ASP A 116 -8.09 -17.32 -10.26
C ASP A 116 -7.85 -18.63 -9.49
N SER A 117 -6.86 -19.44 -9.87
CA SER A 117 -6.48 -20.67 -9.17
C SER A 117 -5.97 -20.40 -7.77
N LEU A 118 -6.29 -21.29 -6.84
CA LEU A 118 -5.72 -21.34 -5.49
C LEU A 118 -4.49 -22.25 -5.39
N ASN A 119 -4.16 -22.98 -6.49
CA ASN A 119 -2.98 -23.82 -6.56
C ASN A 119 -1.73 -22.97 -6.80
N THR A 120 -1.32 -22.27 -5.77
CA THR A 120 -0.17 -21.32 -5.80
C THR A 120 0.84 -21.68 -4.73
N ARG A 121 2.08 -21.26 -4.92
CA ARG A 121 3.14 -21.38 -3.90
C ARG A 121 3.92 -20.10 -3.75
N GLU A 122 4.38 -19.82 -2.56
CA GLU A 122 5.33 -18.75 -2.29
C GLU A 122 6.72 -19.15 -2.82
N LEU A 123 7.33 -18.28 -3.62
CA LEU A 123 8.70 -18.43 -4.09
C LEU A 123 9.66 -17.65 -3.18
N ALA A 124 9.26 -16.44 -2.77
CA ALA A 124 10.03 -15.59 -1.88
C ALA A 124 9.11 -14.73 -1.01
N ARG A 125 9.47 -14.63 0.27
CA ARG A 125 8.74 -13.83 1.27
C ARG A 125 8.80 -12.33 0.99
N PHE A 126 9.79 -11.88 0.24
CA PHE A 126 9.98 -10.51 -0.20
C PHE A 126 10.05 -10.51 -1.73
N GLY A 127 9.19 -9.70 -2.37
CA GLY A 127 9.18 -9.45 -3.80
C GLY A 127 10.07 -8.28 -4.18
N SER A 128 9.65 -7.49 -5.18
CA SER A 128 10.35 -6.27 -5.60
C SER A 128 10.39 -5.19 -4.51
N THR A 129 9.47 -5.27 -3.54
CA THR A 129 9.40 -4.39 -2.36
C THR A 129 9.07 -5.20 -1.12
N SER A 130 9.35 -4.66 0.08
CA SER A 130 9.10 -5.37 1.34
C SER A 130 7.63 -5.61 1.66
N CYS A 131 6.71 -4.83 1.08
CA CYS A 131 5.25 -5.02 1.23
C CYS A 131 4.70 -6.13 0.33
N LYS A 132 5.49 -6.66 -0.61
CA LYS A 132 5.10 -7.72 -1.54
C LYS A 132 5.85 -9.02 -1.26
N ALA A 133 5.22 -10.14 -1.62
CA ALA A 133 5.84 -11.46 -1.70
C ALA A 133 5.73 -11.99 -3.13
N LEU A 134 6.66 -12.81 -3.56
CA LEU A 134 6.66 -13.42 -4.88
C LEU A 134 6.01 -14.81 -4.79
N TYR A 135 5.03 -15.04 -5.63
CA TYR A 135 4.30 -16.29 -5.78
C TYR A 135 4.39 -16.84 -7.19
N GLU A 136 4.09 -18.12 -7.35
CA GLU A 136 3.91 -18.78 -8.63
C GLU A 136 2.58 -19.54 -8.62
N CYS A 137 1.82 -19.42 -9.69
CA CYS A 137 0.67 -20.26 -9.95
C CYS A 137 1.12 -21.60 -10.56
N ARG A 138 0.69 -22.73 -9.97
CA ARG A 138 1.04 -24.05 -10.47
C ARG A 138 0.16 -24.53 -11.63
N ASP A 139 -0.95 -23.81 -11.89
CA ASP A 139 -1.87 -24.18 -12.97
C ASP A 139 -1.55 -23.42 -14.27
N CYS A 140 -1.34 -22.10 -14.22
CA CYS A 140 -0.97 -21.32 -15.40
C CYS A 140 0.54 -21.03 -15.51
N LEU A 141 1.35 -21.46 -14.52
CA LEU A 141 2.80 -21.33 -14.44
C LEU A 141 3.34 -19.89 -14.43
N GLU A 142 2.48 -18.91 -14.19
CA GLU A 142 2.85 -17.51 -14.12
C GLU A 142 3.32 -17.12 -12.73
N PRO A 143 4.46 -16.45 -12.61
CA PRO A 143 4.84 -15.76 -11.38
C PRO A 143 4.00 -14.49 -11.21
N PHE A 144 3.75 -14.11 -9.95
CA PHE A 144 3.04 -12.86 -9.63
C PHE A 144 3.42 -12.34 -8.26
N ASP A 145 3.30 -11.02 -8.08
CA ASP A 145 3.44 -10.38 -6.77
C ASP A 145 2.14 -10.51 -5.98
N TYR A 146 2.26 -10.77 -4.69
CA TYR A 146 1.19 -10.71 -3.71
C TYR A 146 1.45 -9.56 -2.74
N PHE A 147 0.52 -8.62 -2.63
CA PHE A 147 0.57 -7.59 -1.60
C PHE A 147 0.19 -8.21 -0.25
N LYS A 148 1.15 -8.28 0.68
CA LYS A 148 0.97 -8.96 1.97
C LYS A 148 -0.08 -8.27 2.85
N VAL A 149 -0.77 -9.03 3.68
CA VAL A 149 -1.60 -8.49 4.77
C VAL A 149 -0.68 -8.01 5.89
N LEU A 150 -0.75 -6.73 6.23
CA LEU A 150 0.05 -6.04 7.25
C LEU A 150 -0.84 -5.39 8.28
#